data_a664e2a2c67a728bd71963718ade27e6
#
_entry.id   a664e2a2c67a728bd71963718ade27e6
#
_cell.length_a   1.000
_cell.length_b   1.000
_cell.length_c   1.000
_cell.angle_alpha   90.00
_cell.angle_beta   90.00
_cell.angle_gamma   90.00
#
_symmetry.space_group_name_H-M   'P 1'
#
loop_
_entity.id
_entity.type
_entity.pdbx_description
1 polymer ?
#
loop_
_entity_poly.entity_id
_entity_poly.type
_entity_poly.pdbx_seq_one_letter_code
_entity_poly.pdbx_strand_id
1 'polypeptide(L)'
;PRDFERDSKLCESLGTDLIFCPEPSEMYHDPHAFVSIDTLSETLCGKTRPIHFKGVCTVVTKLFHIVAPDRAYFGQKDAQQLAIIRKMVQDLNFDIEIVGCPIVREEDGLAKSSRNTYLSDEDRKAALCLSRSVKLGQEIIHAGISAEELLGKMRAVIEAEPVSYTHLTLPT
;
A
#
# COMPACT_ATOMS: atom_id res chain seq x y z
N PRO A 1 12.03 0.30 -8.48
CA PRO A 1 12.55 0.26 -9.84
C PRO A 1 11.39 0.09 -10.82
N ARG A 2 11.43 0.77 -11.96
CA ARG A 2 10.49 0.54 -13.06
C ARG A 2 11.20 -0.34 -14.08
N ASP A 3 10.62 -1.51 -14.35
CA ASP A 3 11.16 -2.48 -15.30
C ASP A 3 9.99 -3.02 -16.13
N PHE A 4 9.61 -2.23 -17.15
CA PHE A 4 8.45 -2.54 -17.97
C PHE A 4 8.59 -3.86 -18.73
N GLU A 5 9.79 -4.19 -19.20
CA GLU A 5 10.04 -5.44 -19.94
C GLU A 5 9.83 -6.67 -19.06
N ARG A 6 10.39 -6.65 -17.84
CA ARG A 6 10.20 -7.71 -16.85
C ARG A 6 8.74 -7.85 -16.42
N ASP A 7 8.10 -6.72 -16.11
CA ASP A 7 6.72 -6.71 -15.63
C ASP A 7 5.76 -7.17 -16.73
N SER A 8 6.00 -6.80 -17.99
CA SER A 8 5.21 -7.26 -19.15
C SER A 8 5.34 -8.77 -19.35
N LYS A 9 6.57 -9.30 -19.32
CA LYS A 9 6.78 -10.76 -19.44
C LYS A 9 6.08 -11.54 -18.34
N LEU A 10 6.08 -11.00 -17.11
CA LEU A 10 5.36 -11.61 -15.99
C LEU A 10 3.84 -11.62 -16.24
N CYS A 11 3.28 -10.48 -16.66
CA CYS A 11 1.86 -10.38 -17.00
C CYS A 11 1.46 -11.38 -18.11
N GLU A 12 2.23 -11.43 -19.18
CA GLU A 12 2.03 -12.38 -20.29
C GLU A 12 2.04 -13.84 -19.81
N SER A 13 3.00 -14.20 -18.94
CA SER A 13 3.12 -15.55 -18.38
C SER A 13 1.91 -15.98 -17.53
N LEU A 14 1.16 -15.01 -17.02
CA LEU A 14 -0.04 -15.20 -16.21
C LEU A 14 -1.34 -15.07 -17.02
N GLY A 15 -1.25 -14.91 -18.35
CA GLY A 15 -2.42 -14.80 -19.22
C GLY A 15 -3.12 -13.45 -19.21
N THR A 16 -2.37 -12.36 -18.97
CA THR A 16 -2.90 -11.01 -19.08
C THR A 16 -3.15 -10.65 -20.54
N ASP A 17 -4.37 -10.25 -20.88
CA ASP A 17 -4.78 -9.96 -22.26
C ASP A 17 -4.33 -8.58 -22.73
N LEU A 18 -4.21 -7.59 -21.79
CA LEU A 18 -3.87 -6.21 -22.13
C LEU A 18 -3.07 -5.55 -21.02
N ILE A 19 -2.02 -4.82 -21.40
CA ILE A 19 -1.23 -3.99 -20.50
C ILE A 19 -1.42 -2.53 -20.92
N PHE A 20 -2.05 -1.73 -20.05
CA PHE A 20 -2.22 -0.29 -20.24
C PHE A 20 -1.16 0.47 -19.44
N CYS A 21 -0.15 0.99 -20.11
CA CYS A 21 0.99 1.67 -19.49
C CYS A 21 1.29 3.02 -20.19
N PRO A 22 0.44 4.03 -19.99
CA PRO A 22 0.64 5.33 -20.60
C PRO A 22 1.79 6.11 -19.94
N GLU A 23 2.44 6.97 -20.71
CA GLU A 23 3.36 7.95 -20.17
C GLU A 23 2.62 9.03 -19.34
N PRO A 24 3.25 9.61 -18.32
CA PRO A 24 2.62 10.70 -17.54
C PRO A 24 2.11 11.86 -18.39
N SER A 25 2.80 12.21 -19.47
CA SER A 25 2.38 13.25 -20.41
C SER A 25 1.11 12.91 -21.18
N GLU A 26 0.82 11.63 -21.38
CA GLU A 26 -0.43 11.16 -22.00
C GLU A 26 -1.59 11.19 -21.03
N MET A 27 -1.28 11.01 -19.72
CA MET A 27 -2.30 11.06 -18.66
C MET A 27 -2.65 12.47 -18.21
N TYR A 28 -1.72 13.42 -18.29
CA TYR A 28 -1.89 14.77 -17.76
C TYR A 28 -1.50 15.84 -18.78
N HIS A 29 -2.48 16.59 -19.25
CA HIS A 29 -2.32 17.76 -20.12
C HIS A 29 -2.81 18.98 -19.36
N ASP A 30 -1.91 19.73 -18.72
CA ASP A 30 -2.24 20.92 -17.92
C ASP A 30 -3.44 20.70 -16.95
N PRO A 31 -3.32 19.81 -15.96
CA PRO A 31 -4.45 19.35 -15.17
C PRO A 31 -4.95 20.41 -14.18
N HIS A 32 -6.27 20.69 -14.24
CA HIS A 32 -6.97 21.57 -13.30
C HIS A 32 -8.00 20.85 -12.43
N ALA A 33 -8.36 19.60 -12.78
CA ALA A 33 -9.30 18.78 -12.01
C ALA A 33 -8.56 17.71 -11.21
N PHE A 34 -8.90 17.59 -9.94
CA PHE A 34 -8.30 16.63 -9.02
C PHE A 34 -9.37 15.98 -8.16
N VAL A 35 -9.09 14.76 -7.67
CA VAL A 35 -9.92 14.06 -6.69
C VAL A 35 -9.16 13.98 -5.37
N SER A 36 -9.81 14.33 -4.27
CA SER A 36 -9.28 14.21 -2.91
C SER A 36 -10.30 13.57 -1.98
N ILE A 37 -9.81 12.90 -0.96
CA ILE A 37 -10.62 12.33 0.12
C ILE A 37 -10.12 12.99 1.42
N ASP A 38 -11.02 13.66 2.10
CA ASP A 38 -10.71 14.30 3.38
C ASP A 38 -10.69 13.27 4.53
N THR A 39 -10.14 13.63 5.68
CA THR A 39 -10.07 12.83 6.90
C THR A 39 -9.18 11.59 6.77
N LEU A 40 -9.53 10.61 5.92
CA LEU A 40 -8.74 9.38 5.74
C LEU A 40 -7.36 9.64 5.17
N SER A 41 -7.19 10.71 4.41
CA SER A 41 -5.90 11.12 3.83
C SER A 41 -5.05 12.00 4.74
N GLU A 42 -5.53 12.38 5.93
CA GLU A 42 -4.86 13.31 6.84
C GLU A 42 -4.05 12.61 7.94
N THR A 43 -4.20 11.31 8.06
CA THR A 43 -3.54 10.47 9.08
C THR A 43 -2.49 9.56 8.46
N LEU A 44 -1.70 8.89 9.30
CA LEU A 44 -0.69 7.90 8.87
C LEU A 44 0.21 8.43 7.74
N CYS A 45 0.27 7.71 6.61
CA CYS A 45 1.06 8.14 5.45
C CYS A 45 0.63 9.50 4.89
N GLY A 46 -0.64 9.85 4.97
CA GLY A 46 -1.14 11.14 4.49
C GLY A 46 -0.62 12.32 5.32
N LYS A 47 -0.42 12.14 6.62
CA LYS A 47 0.17 13.17 7.49
C LYS A 47 1.60 13.53 7.06
N THR A 48 2.39 12.56 6.66
CA THR A 48 3.78 12.76 6.21
C THR A 48 3.89 13.10 4.73
N ARG A 49 2.85 12.83 3.96
CA ARG A 49 2.79 13.03 2.50
C ARG A 49 1.45 13.68 2.08
N PRO A 50 1.23 14.96 2.40
CA PRO A 50 -0.10 15.61 2.28
C PRO A 50 -0.73 15.58 0.89
N ILE A 51 0.09 15.56 -0.18
CA ILE A 51 -0.41 15.55 -1.57
C ILE A 51 -0.52 14.14 -2.17
N HIS A 52 -0.01 13.12 -1.46
CA HIS A 52 0.09 11.78 -2.01
C HIS A 52 -1.27 11.19 -2.40
N PHE A 53 -2.21 11.18 -1.47
CA PHE A 53 -3.51 10.56 -1.72
C PHE A 53 -4.37 11.36 -2.71
N LYS A 54 -4.18 12.67 -2.81
CA LYS A 54 -4.78 13.47 -3.89
C LYS A 54 -4.28 12.97 -5.26
N GLY A 55 -2.99 12.69 -5.39
CA GLY A 55 -2.42 12.09 -6.60
C GLY A 55 -2.98 10.68 -6.87
N VAL A 56 -3.03 9.83 -5.84
CA VAL A 56 -3.59 8.46 -5.94
C VAL A 56 -5.04 8.49 -6.38
N CYS A 57 -5.91 9.24 -5.70
CA CYS A 57 -7.32 9.34 -6.06
C CYS A 57 -7.52 9.86 -7.48
N THR A 58 -6.75 10.87 -7.89
CA THR A 58 -6.85 11.45 -9.22
C THR A 58 -6.46 10.45 -10.30
N VAL A 59 -5.30 9.78 -10.17
CA VAL A 59 -4.85 8.82 -11.20
C VAL A 59 -5.74 7.59 -11.25
N VAL A 60 -6.17 7.07 -10.10
CA VAL A 60 -7.06 5.90 -10.05
C VAL A 60 -8.43 6.23 -10.65
N THR A 61 -8.99 7.41 -10.38
CA THR A 61 -10.22 7.89 -11.02
C THR A 61 -10.08 7.94 -12.55
N LYS A 62 -8.96 8.49 -13.06
CA LYS A 62 -8.70 8.51 -14.50
C LYS A 62 -8.63 7.10 -15.08
N LEU A 63 -7.92 6.19 -14.41
CA LEU A 63 -7.82 4.81 -14.86
C LEU A 63 -9.18 4.10 -14.87
N PHE A 64 -10.02 4.32 -13.85
CA PHE A 64 -11.36 3.75 -13.80
C PHE A 64 -12.25 4.26 -14.94
N HIS A 65 -12.14 5.54 -15.30
CA HIS A 65 -12.89 6.06 -16.44
C HIS A 65 -12.37 5.57 -17.80
N ILE A 66 -11.06 5.37 -17.93
CA ILE A 66 -10.45 4.91 -19.19
C ILE A 66 -10.75 3.43 -19.42
N VAL A 67 -10.59 2.62 -18.39
CA VAL A 67 -10.68 1.15 -18.47
C VAL A 67 -12.11 0.66 -18.25
N ALA A 68 -12.90 1.36 -17.41
CA ALA A 68 -14.24 0.98 -16.98
C ALA A 68 -14.32 -0.50 -16.51
N PRO A 69 -13.47 -0.93 -15.54
CA PRO A 69 -13.40 -2.32 -15.15
C PRO A 69 -14.57 -2.69 -14.24
N ASP A 70 -15.03 -3.95 -14.28
CA ASP A 70 -15.97 -4.50 -13.30
C ASP A 70 -15.32 -4.67 -11.91
N ARG A 71 -14.01 -4.95 -11.90
CA ARG A 71 -13.24 -5.17 -10.67
C ARG A 71 -11.85 -4.55 -10.73
N ALA A 72 -11.44 -3.99 -9.60
CA ALA A 72 -10.07 -3.47 -9.43
C ALA A 72 -9.44 -4.08 -8.16
N TYR A 73 -8.20 -4.53 -8.27
CA TYR A 73 -7.49 -5.29 -7.24
C TYR A 73 -6.42 -4.42 -6.58
N PHE A 74 -6.47 -4.31 -5.25
CA PHE A 74 -5.51 -3.54 -4.47
C PHE A 74 -4.97 -4.35 -3.30
N GLY A 75 -3.66 -4.28 -3.07
CA GLY A 75 -3.01 -5.00 -1.98
C GLY A 75 -3.34 -4.43 -0.60
N GLN A 76 -3.68 -5.30 0.36
CA GLN A 76 -3.90 -4.95 1.76
C GLN A 76 -2.63 -4.45 2.46
N LYS A 77 -1.45 -4.65 1.86
CA LYS A 77 -0.19 -4.08 2.33
C LYS A 77 -0.28 -2.56 2.44
N ASP A 78 -0.88 -1.91 1.46
CA ASP A 78 -1.11 -0.47 1.43
C ASP A 78 -2.53 -0.16 1.96
N ALA A 79 -2.79 -0.57 3.22
CA ALA A 79 -4.13 -0.60 3.82
C ALA A 79 -4.84 0.75 3.79
N GLN A 80 -4.14 1.85 4.05
CA GLN A 80 -4.71 3.19 3.98
C GLN A 80 -5.13 3.56 2.56
N GLN A 81 -4.31 3.23 1.55
CA GLN A 81 -4.66 3.42 0.14
C GLN A 81 -5.92 2.64 -0.23
N LEU A 82 -6.00 1.38 0.17
CA LEU A 82 -7.17 0.54 -0.08
C LEU A 82 -8.45 1.13 0.55
N ALA A 83 -8.36 1.62 1.80
CA ALA A 83 -9.47 2.26 2.49
C ALA A 83 -9.94 3.54 1.78
N ILE A 84 -8.99 4.38 1.36
CA ILE A 84 -9.25 5.62 0.62
C ILE A 84 -9.90 5.33 -0.73
N ILE A 85 -9.40 4.36 -1.49
CA ILE A 85 -9.96 4.00 -2.79
C ILE A 85 -11.37 3.43 -2.65
N ARG A 86 -11.62 2.58 -1.65
CA ARG A 86 -12.99 2.10 -1.36
C ARG A 86 -13.94 3.23 -1.04
N LYS A 87 -13.50 4.19 -0.23
CA LYS A 87 -14.30 5.37 0.10
C LYS A 87 -14.57 6.23 -1.13
N MET A 88 -13.57 6.47 -1.96
CA MET A 88 -13.70 7.20 -3.21
C MET A 88 -14.73 6.55 -4.15
N VAL A 89 -14.63 5.23 -4.35
CA VAL A 89 -15.57 4.47 -5.19
C VAL A 89 -17.00 4.58 -4.67
N GLN A 90 -17.19 4.45 -3.36
CA GLN A 90 -18.50 4.59 -2.72
C GLN A 90 -19.08 6.00 -2.89
N ASP A 91 -18.29 7.04 -2.57
CA ASP A 91 -18.77 8.42 -2.55
C ASP A 91 -19.02 9.01 -3.95
N LEU A 92 -18.25 8.55 -4.93
CA LEU A 92 -18.40 8.98 -6.32
C LEU A 92 -19.28 8.05 -7.17
N ASN A 93 -19.90 7.04 -6.54
CA ASN A 93 -20.81 6.09 -7.18
C ASN A 93 -20.20 5.38 -8.41
N PHE A 94 -18.92 4.97 -8.31
CA PHE A 94 -18.35 4.12 -9.33
C PHE A 94 -18.98 2.73 -9.30
N ASP A 95 -19.36 2.21 -10.44
CA ASP A 95 -19.84 0.84 -10.59
C ASP A 95 -18.68 -0.15 -10.76
N ILE A 96 -17.84 -0.25 -9.71
CA ILE A 96 -16.61 -1.05 -9.69
C ILE A 96 -16.48 -1.76 -8.34
N GLU A 97 -16.26 -3.06 -8.34
CA GLU A 97 -15.93 -3.81 -7.13
C GLU A 97 -14.44 -3.65 -6.78
N ILE A 98 -14.13 -3.15 -5.56
CA ILE A 98 -12.76 -3.06 -5.05
C ILE A 98 -12.39 -4.28 -4.25
N VAL A 99 -11.56 -5.14 -4.83
CA VAL A 99 -11.08 -6.38 -4.23
C VAL A 99 -9.76 -6.12 -3.49
N GLY A 100 -9.76 -6.37 -2.16
CA GLY A 100 -8.55 -6.29 -1.34
C GLY A 100 -7.78 -7.60 -1.37
N CYS A 101 -6.59 -7.62 -1.97
CA CYS A 101 -5.74 -8.79 -2.04
C CYS A 101 -4.93 -8.96 -0.76
N PRO A 102 -4.83 -10.17 -0.20
CA PRO A 102 -3.98 -10.44 0.97
C PRO A 102 -2.53 -10.04 0.78
N ILE A 103 -1.84 -9.75 1.88
CA ILE A 103 -0.41 -9.42 1.84
C ILE A 103 0.39 -10.65 1.42
N VAL A 104 1.09 -10.54 0.30
CA VAL A 104 2.07 -11.55 -0.11
C VAL A 104 3.37 -11.28 0.65
N ARG A 105 3.92 -12.33 1.27
CA ARG A 105 5.18 -12.26 2.03
C ARG A 105 6.23 -13.16 1.40
N GLU A 106 7.48 -12.81 1.64
CA GLU A 106 8.62 -13.66 1.36
C GLU A 106 8.71 -14.76 2.41
N GLU A 107 9.54 -15.80 2.21
CA GLU A 107 9.64 -16.96 3.10
C GLU A 107 10.00 -16.57 4.55
N ASP A 108 10.79 -15.51 4.72
CA ASP A 108 11.19 -14.96 6.01
C ASP A 108 10.09 -14.12 6.70
N GLY A 109 8.97 -13.87 6.02
CA GLY A 109 7.84 -13.09 6.53
C GLY A 109 7.85 -11.61 6.13
N LEU A 110 8.88 -11.13 5.41
CA LEU A 110 8.91 -9.77 4.89
C LEU A 110 7.80 -9.56 3.85
N ALA A 111 7.02 -8.49 3.99
CA ALA A 111 6.01 -8.16 2.98
C ALA A 111 6.68 -7.85 1.65
N LYS A 112 6.22 -8.48 0.54
CA LYS A 112 6.78 -8.26 -0.79
C LYS A 112 6.66 -6.82 -1.23
N SER A 113 7.79 -6.24 -1.66
CA SER A 113 7.87 -4.89 -2.21
C SER A 113 9.07 -4.77 -3.13
N SER A 114 8.93 -4.04 -4.24
CA SER A 114 10.08 -3.68 -5.09
C SER A 114 11.13 -2.86 -4.33
N ARG A 115 10.75 -2.18 -3.25
CA ARG A 115 11.66 -1.43 -2.39
C ARG A 115 12.56 -2.31 -1.52
N ASN A 116 12.23 -3.59 -1.33
CA ASN A 116 13.08 -4.52 -0.57
C ASN A 116 14.48 -4.68 -1.21
N THR A 117 14.60 -4.41 -2.51
CA THR A 117 15.90 -4.44 -3.22
C THR A 117 16.87 -3.34 -2.78
N TYR A 118 16.40 -2.33 -2.05
CA TYR A 118 17.24 -1.25 -1.51
C TYR A 118 17.74 -1.54 -0.08
N LEU A 119 17.23 -2.59 0.56
CA LEU A 119 17.63 -2.96 1.91
C LEU A 119 19.01 -3.66 1.87
N SER A 120 19.90 -3.26 2.77
CA SER A 120 21.08 -4.07 3.10
C SER A 120 20.65 -5.38 3.78
N ASP A 121 21.57 -6.34 3.91
CA ASP A 121 21.28 -7.60 4.62
C ASP A 121 20.93 -7.37 6.09
N GLU A 122 21.53 -6.36 6.72
CA GLU A 122 21.25 -5.96 8.10
C GLU A 122 19.87 -5.30 8.20
N ASP A 123 19.57 -4.34 7.33
CA ASP A 123 18.28 -3.66 7.28
C ASP A 123 17.15 -4.64 6.97
N ARG A 124 17.41 -5.60 6.07
CA ARG A 124 16.43 -6.63 5.75
C ARG A 124 16.07 -7.49 6.97
N LYS A 125 17.05 -7.89 7.76
CA LYS A 125 16.83 -8.65 9.01
C LYS A 125 16.04 -7.81 10.03
N ALA A 126 16.40 -6.55 10.19
CA ALA A 126 15.69 -5.63 11.07
C ALA A 126 14.24 -5.39 10.63
N ALA A 127 13.98 -5.24 9.33
CA ALA A 127 12.64 -5.01 8.78
C ALA A 127 11.64 -6.14 9.10
N LEU A 128 12.12 -7.34 9.44
CA LEU A 128 11.27 -8.45 9.89
C LEU A 128 10.57 -8.17 11.23
N CYS A 129 11.03 -7.18 12.01
CA CYS A 129 10.38 -6.79 13.26
C CYS A 129 8.90 -6.41 13.06
N LEU A 130 8.55 -5.80 11.92
CA LEU A 130 7.17 -5.44 11.62
C LEU A 130 6.27 -6.67 11.50
N SER A 131 6.71 -7.70 10.79
CA SER A 131 5.93 -8.94 10.66
C SER A 131 5.87 -9.71 11.98
N ARG A 132 6.96 -9.73 12.76
CA ARG A 132 7.02 -10.32 14.10
C ARG A 132 6.07 -9.61 15.07
N SER A 133 6.04 -8.28 15.05
CA SER A 133 5.13 -7.47 15.86
C SER A 133 3.66 -7.78 15.55
N VAL A 134 3.29 -7.85 14.25
CA VAL A 134 1.91 -8.19 13.86
C VAL A 134 1.53 -9.61 14.25
N LYS A 135 2.43 -10.58 14.07
CA LYS A 135 2.19 -11.98 14.50
C LYS A 135 2.00 -12.07 16.00
N LEU A 136 2.89 -11.41 16.78
CA LEU A 136 2.72 -11.34 18.23
C LEU A 136 1.34 -10.77 18.61
N GLY A 137 0.94 -9.66 17.96
CA GLY A 137 -0.38 -9.07 18.20
C GLY A 137 -1.53 -10.04 17.95
N GLN A 138 -1.45 -10.83 16.87
CA GLN A 138 -2.44 -11.87 16.56
C GLN A 138 -2.47 -13.01 17.58
N GLU A 139 -1.32 -13.38 18.14
CA GLU A 139 -1.21 -14.45 19.11
C GLU A 139 -1.72 -14.06 20.50
N ILE A 140 -1.51 -12.81 20.91
CA ILE A 140 -1.85 -12.35 22.27
C ILE A 140 -3.20 -11.63 22.35
N ILE A 141 -3.84 -11.34 21.21
CA ILE A 141 -5.15 -10.67 21.21
C ILE A 141 -6.24 -11.61 21.77
N HIS A 142 -6.92 -11.16 22.82
CA HIS A 142 -8.05 -11.87 23.43
C HIS A 142 -9.02 -10.89 24.07
N ALA A 143 -10.22 -11.36 24.40
CA ALA A 143 -11.19 -10.57 25.12
C ALA A 143 -10.63 -10.16 26.51
N GLY A 144 -10.53 -8.88 26.75
CA GLY A 144 -10.02 -8.31 28.01
C GLY A 144 -8.60 -7.75 27.96
N ILE A 145 -7.83 -7.97 26.89
CA ILE A 145 -6.58 -7.23 26.71
C ILE A 145 -6.91 -5.77 26.31
N SER A 146 -6.27 -4.79 26.95
CA SER A 146 -6.44 -3.39 26.55
C SER A 146 -5.69 -3.09 25.27
N ALA A 147 -6.18 -2.10 24.49
CA ALA A 147 -5.46 -1.62 23.30
C ALA A 147 -4.06 -1.09 23.65
N GLU A 148 -3.91 -0.43 24.80
CA GLU A 148 -2.64 0.09 25.27
C GLU A 148 -1.64 -1.03 25.55
N GLU A 149 -2.05 -2.09 26.24
CA GLU A 149 -1.21 -3.24 26.54
C GLU A 149 -0.80 -3.97 25.26
N LEU A 150 -1.76 -4.23 24.36
CA LEU A 150 -1.51 -4.89 23.08
C LEU A 150 -0.50 -4.09 22.24
N LEU A 151 -0.76 -2.80 22.04
CA LEU A 151 0.12 -1.92 21.26
C LEU A 151 1.48 -1.72 21.93
N GLY A 152 1.54 -1.67 23.26
CA GLY A 152 2.80 -1.62 24.02
C GLY A 152 3.68 -2.82 23.74
N LYS A 153 3.13 -4.04 23.78
CA LYS A 153 3.86 -5.29 23.49
C LYS A 153 4.31 -5.34 22.02
N MET A 154 3.45 -4.96 21.10
CA MET A 154 3.78 -4.90 19.67
C MET A 154 4.88 -3.87 19.37
N ARG A 155 4.81 -2.70 20.00
CA ARG A 155 5.81 -1.64 19.85
C ARG A 155 7.17 -2.07 20.40
N ALA A 156 7.22 -2.75 21.53
CA ALA A 156 8.46 -3.25 22.12
C ALA A 156 9.24 -4.17 21.17
N VAL A 157 8.56 -4.99 20.37
CA VAL A 157 9.19 -5.82 19.33
C VAL A 157 9.88 -4.98 18.26
N ILE A 158 9.28 -3.86 17.88
CA ILE A 158 9.83 -2.97 16.86
C ILE A 158 11.01 -2.16 17.45
N GLU A 159 10.83 -1.61 18.63
CA GLU A 159 11.85 -0.76 19.30
C GLU A 159 13.10 -1.55 19.76
N ALA A 160 13.00 -2.87 19.83
CA ALA A 160 14.16 -3.73 20.10
C ALA A 160 15.15 -3.78 18.92
N GLU A 161 14.75 -3.36 17.71
CA GLU A 161 15.64 -3.32 16.55
C GLU A 161 16.36 -1.97 16.46
N PRO A 162 17.71 -1.95 16.44
CA PRO A 162 18.48 -0.70 16.45
C PRO A 162 18.19 0.27 15.31
N VAL A 163 17.78 -0.25 14.15
CA VAL A 163 17.48 0.51 12.94
C VAL A 163 15.98 0.77 12.74
N SER A 164 15.14 0.38 13.70
CA SER A 164 13.67 0.50 13.57
C SER A 164 13.19 1.92 13.31
N TYR A 165 13.84 2.91 13.90
CA TYR A 165 13.51 4.32 13.71
C TYR A 165 13.63 4.74 12.24
N THR A 166 14.68 4.32 11.56
CA THR A 166 14.91 4.63 10.14
C THR A 166 13.82 4.03 9.26
N HIS A 167 13.40 2.80 9.54
CA HIS A 167 12.38 2.12 8.75
C HIS A 167 10.95 2.61 9.02
N LEU A 168 10.65 3.05 10.23
CA LEU A 168 9.35 3.61 10.57
C LEU A 168 9.13 5.03 10.03
N THR A 169 10.19 5.74 9.73
CA THR A 169 10.16 7.15 9.30
C THR A 169 10.52 7.37 7.85
N LEU A 170 10.90 6.32 7.12
CA LEU A 170 11.19 6.45 5.69
C LEU A 170 9.99 7.03 4.95
N PRO A 171 10.14 8.19 4.28
CA PRO A 171 9.13 8.69 3.38
C PRO A 171 9.02 7.71 2.22
N THR A 172 7.93 7.01 2.19
CA THR A 172 7.59 6.09 1.10
C THR A 172 7.19 6.85 -0.14
#